data_3c7c1001f2d41ea20c87b158f218c198
#
_entry.id   3c7c1001f2d41ea20c87b158f218c198
#
_cell.length_a   1.000
_cell.length_b   1.000
_cell.length_c   1.000
_cell.angle_alpha   90.00
_cell.angle_beta   90.00
_cell.angle_gamma   90.00
#
_symmetry.space_group_name_H-M   'P 1'
#
loop_
_entity.id
_entity.type
_entity.pdbx_description
1 polymer ?
#
loop_
_entity_poly.entity_id
_entity_poly.type
_entity_poly.pdbx_seq_one_letter_code
_entity_poly.pdbx_strand_id
1 'polypeptide(L)'
;MPDRTLSLEGIYNLRDVGGYPTTDGQHVRWRRLLRSGRLHALSPSSQQALHDHGLRTIIDLRRPFELTLHPNAFAASEGITYLNLPLFDDIGAETVDAPAQTLAEVYIRYIELCQPQLSTVLSAIAEVSDAPLLVHCAVGKDRTGLVIALTLSALGVAPHIIADDYALSYAHLAPLFDAERPSIPPERRDRFERMIRSPREAMEQTLASINQRYGSVANYLETLGIGATKIERLRANLLE
;
A
#
# COMPACT_ATOMS: atom_id res chain seq x y z
N MET A 1 16.03 4.82 16.23
CA MET A 1 15.17 3.83 15.55
C MET A 1 15.87 3.41 14.28
N PRO A 2 15.77 2.16 13.81
CA PRO A 2 16.28 1.79 12.50
C PRO A 2 15.67 2.68 11.42
N ASP A 3 16.43 2.98 10.37
CA ASP A 3 15.87 3.67 9.19
C ASP A 3 14.92 2.70 8.48
N ARG A 4 13.67 3.12 8.28
CA ARG A 4 12.69 2.30 7.57
C ARG A 4 12.85 2.33 6.05
N THR A 5 13.60 3.29 5.52
CA THR A 5 13.82 3.48 4.09
C THR A 5 14.84 2.48 3.58
N LEU A 6 14.49 1.72 2.53
CA LEU A 6 15.42 0.88 1.80
C LEU A 6 15.73 1.58 0.47
N SER A 7 16.92 2.15 0.35
CA SER A 7 17.35 2.84 -0.88
C SER A 7 17.94 1.82 -1.86
N LEU A 8 17.15 1.43 -2.86
CA LEU A 8 17.56 0.51 -3.92
C LEU A 8 17.32 1.15 -5.30
N GLU A 9 18.19 0.83 -6.25
CA GLU A 9 18.10 1.35 -7.61
C GLU A 9 16.88 0.79 -8.36
N GLY A 10 16.15 1.66 -9.05
CA GLY A 10 15.02 1.28 -9.90
C GLY A 10 13.69 1.12 -9.16
N ILE A 11 13.62 1.52 -7.90
CA ILE A 11 12.38 1.48 -7.10
C ILE A 11 12.21 2.76 -6.29
N TYR A 12 10.99 3.24 -6.20
CA TYR A 12 10.63 4.40 -5.38
C TYR A 12 9.72 3.99 -4.23
N ASN A 13 9.71 4.81 -3.19
CA ASN A 13 8.79 4.69 -2.07
C ASN A 13 8.89 3.35 -1.30
N LEU A 14 10.07 2.67 -1.42
CA LEU A 14 10.35 1.41 -0.72
C LEU A 14 10.68 1.68 0.74
N ARG A 15 9.92 1.06 1.63
CA ARG A 15 10.19 1.10 3.06
C ARG A 15 9.57 -0.06 3.83
N ASP A 16 10.13 -0.31 5.00
CA ASP A 16 9.60 -1.23 6.01
C ASP A 16 8.47 -0.55 6.80
N VAL A 17 7.39 -1.28 7.04
CA VAL A 17 6.25 -0.83 7.84
C VAL A 17 6.40 -1.21 9.32
N GLY A 18 7.53 -1.84 9.70
CA GLY A 18 7.82 -2.26 11.07
C GLY A 18 8.05 -1.11 12.06
N GLY A 19 8.05 -1.43 13.36
CA GLY A 19 8.37 -0.53 14.45
C GLY A 19 7.24 0.42 14.88
N TYR A 20 6.06 0.38 14.26
CA TYR A 20 4.92 1.18 14.73
C TYR A 20 4.31 0.55 15.99
N PRO A 21 4.05 1.35 17.05
CA PRO A 21 3.39 0.86 18.25
C PRO A 21 1.90 0.63 18.00
N THR A 22 1.37 -0.39 18.63
CA THR A 22 -0.06 -0.67 18.73
C THR A 22 -0.65 -0.09 20.01
N THR A 23 -1.96 0.07 20.06
CA THR A 23 -2.66 0.61 21.24
C THR A 23 -2.62 -0.30 22.47
N ASP A 24 -2.31 -1.58 22.29
CA ASP A 24 -2.16 -2.58 23.36
C ASP A 24 -0.69 -2.85 23.73
N GLY A 25 0.25 -2.00 23.27
CA GLY A 25 1.65 -2.01 23.69
C GLY A 25 2.58 -2.95 22.94
N GLN A 26 2.12 -3.60 21.88
CA GLN A 26 2.96 -4.36 20.95
C GLN A 26 3.56 -3.45 19.89
N HIS A 27 4.43 -3.99 19.04
CA HIS A 27 5.00 -3.27 17.90
C HIS A 27 4.85 -4.08 16.62
N VAL A 28 4.69 -3.40 15.50
CA VAL A 28 4.77 -4.05 14.19
C VAL A 28 6.20 -4.56 13.98
N ARG A 29 6.36 -5.84 13.67
CA ARG A 29 7.68 -6.46 13.45
C ARG A 29 8.41 -5.84 12.28
N TRP A 30 9.68 -5.53 12.47
CA TRP A 30 10.59 -5.17 11.40
C TRP A 30 10.81 -6.34 10.43
N ARG A 31 11.04 -5.99 9.17
CA ARG A 31 11.37 -6.94 8.10
C ARG A 31 10.27 -7.96 7.80
N ARG A 32 8.99 -7.60 8.07
CA ARG A 32 7.84 -8.46 7.77
C ARG A 32 6.93 -7.89 6.69
N LEU A 33 6.67 -6.60 6.72
CA LEU A 33 5.79 -5.93 5.76
C LEU A 33 6.52 -4.76 5.12
N LEU A 34 6.79 -4.88 3.83
CA LEU A 34 7.36 -3.83 3.00
C LEU A 34 6.28 -3.19 2.13
N ARG A 35 6.46 -1.93 1.79
CA ARG A 35 5.66 -1.24 0.77
C ARG A 35 6.54 -0.50 -0.22
N SER A 36 6.08 -0.40 -1.49
CA SER A 36 6.84 0.29 -2.54
C SER A 36 5.99 0.74 -3.72
N GLY A 37 6.60 1.44 -4.66
CA GLY A 37 6.15 1.59 -6.03
C GLY A 37 6.45 0.34 -6.88
N ARG A 38 6.21 0.44 -8.19
CA ARG A 38 6.40 -0.66 -9.16
C ARG A 38 7.85 -1.16 -9.21
N LEU A 39 8.01 -2.45 -9.47
CA LEU A 39 9.29 -3.16 -9.42
C LEU A 39 9.93 -3.43 -10.81
N HIS A 40 9.37 -2.86 -11.87
CA HIS A 40 9.76 -3.17 -13.26
C HIS A 40 11.18 -2.75 -13.64
N ALA A 41 11.74 -1.74 -12.97
CA ALA A 41 13.04 -1.16 -13.29
C ALA A 41 14.14 -1.53 -12.27
N LEU A 42 13.87 -2.51 -11.38
CA LEU A 42 14.87 -2.97 -10.42
C LEU A 42 16.11 -3.52 -11.12
N SER A 43 17.28 -3.02 -10.74
CA SER A 43 18.56 -3.60 -11.17
C SER A 43 18.73 -5.02 -10.60
N PRO A 44 19.55 -5.89 -11.20
CA PRO A 44 19.82 -7.21 -10.66
C PRO A 44 20.36 -7.17 -9.22
N SER A 45 21.20 -6.18 -8.87
CA SER A 45 21.69 -5.99 -7.51
C SER A 45 20.58 -5.62 -6.53
N SER A 46 19.62 -4.79 -6.95
CA SER A 46 18.45 -4.45 -6.14
C SER A 46 17.50 -5.63 -5.94
N GLN A 47 17.34 -6.47 -6.95
CA GLN A 47 16.58 -7.72 -6.84
C GLN A 47 17.26 -8.66 -5.84
N GLN A 48 18.59 -8.83 -5.93
CA GLN A 48 19.34 -9.64 -4.98
C GLN A 48 19.24 -9.10 -3.55
N ALA A 49 19.33 -7.78 -3.36
CA ALA A 49 19.16 -7.15 -2.04
C ALA A 49 17.79 -7.45 -1.40
N LEU A 50 16.71 -7.50 -2.19
CA LEU A 50 15.39 -7.89 -1.69
C LEU A 50 15.33 -9.40 -1.35
N HIS A 51 15.97 -10.26 -2.13
CA HIS A 51 16.14 -11.67 -1.78
C HIS A 51 16.91 -11.86 -0.48
N ASP A 52 18.01 -11.13 -0.29
CA ASP A 52 18.85 -11.17 0.93
C ASP A 52 18.10 -10.56 2.13
N HIS A 53 17.22 -9.59 1.90
CA HIS A 53 16.29 -9.09 2.93
C HIS A 53 15.34 -10.20 3.42
N GLY A 54 15.18 -11.27 2.66
CA GLY A 54 14.32 -12.41 2.96
C GLY A 54 12.96 -12.36 2.26
N LEU A 55 12.73 -11.43 1.30
CA LEU A 55 11.46 -11.32 0.58
C LEU A 55 11.06 -12.67 -0.05
N ARG A 56 9.80 -13.08 0.18
CA ARG A 56 9.24 -14.33 -0.37
C ARG A 56 7.89 -14.13 -1.02
N THR A 57 7.17 -13.06 -0.71
CA THR A 57 5.85 -12.80 -1.28
C THR A 57 5.75 -11.37 -1.78
N ILE A 58 5.20 -11.20 -2.97
CA ILE A 58 4.88 -9.89 -3.55
C ILE A 58 3.40 -9.85 -3.89
N ILE A 59 2.71 -8.84 -3.38
CA ILE A 59 1.32 -8.52 -3.72
C ILE A 59 1.32 -7.27 -4.59
N ASP A 60 0.99 -7.44 -5.86
CA ASP A 60 0.92 -6.39 -6.86
C ASP A 60 -0.53 -5.96 -7.08
N LEU A 61 -0.84 -4.72 -6.69
CA LEU A 61 -2.19 -4.15 -6.75
C LEU A 61 -2.50 -3.48 -8.10
N ARG A 62 -1.62 -3.64 -9.08
CA ARG A 62 -1.77 -3.01 -10.40
C ARG A 62 -2.75 -3.76 -11.28
N ARG A 63 -3.41 -3.01 -12.15
CA ARG A 63 -4.32 -3.54 -13.18
C ARG A 63 -3.56 -4.29 -14.27
N PRO A 64 -4.20 -5.22 -15.00
CA PRO A 64 -3.57 -5.95 -16.11
C PRO A 64 -2.90 -5.05 -17.14
N PHE A 65 -3.52 -3.94 -17.50
CA PHE A 65 -2.94 -2.94 -18.42
C PHE A 65 -1.61 -2.37 -17.90
N GLU A 66 -1.51 -2.06 -16.61
CA GLU A 66 -0.27 -1.54 -16.02
C GLU A 66 0.86 -2.59 -16.03
N LEU A 67 0.51 -3.88 -15.93
CA LEU A 67 1.48 -4.99 -16.03
C LEU A 67 2.01 -5.16 -17.46
N THR A 68 1.17 -4.98 -18.44
CA THR A 68 1.58 -5.06 -19.86
C THR A 68 2.60 -3.96 -20.19
N LEU A 69 2.41 -2.75 -19.67
CA LEU A 69 3.33 -1.63 -19.87
C LEU A 69 4.64 -1.78 -19.07
N HIS A 70 4.54 -2.30 -17.86
CA HIS A 70 5.64 -2.38 -16.90
C HIS A 70 5.62 -3.73 -16.18
N PRO A 71 6.07 -4.83 -16.82
CA PRO A 71 6.11 -6.16 -16.21
C PRO A 71 6.86 -6.14 -14.87
N ASN A 72 6.43 -6.94 -13.91
CA ASN A 72 7.12 -7.03 -12.63
C ASN A 72 8.41 -7.83 -12.77
N ALA A 73 9.53 -7.33 -12.24
CA ALA A 73 10.83 -8.00 -12.33
C ALA A 73 10.84 -9.38 -11.65
N PHE A 74 9.93 -9.63 -10.71
CA PHE A 74 9.82 -10.89 -9.98
C PHE A 74 8.70 -11.82 -10.47
N ALA A 75 7.98 -11.47 -11.55
CA ALA A 75 6.82 -12.26 -12.00
C ALA A 75 7.14 -13.72 -12.33
N ALA A 76 8.39 -14.01 -12.69
CA ALA A 76 8.88 -15.36 -13.00
C ALA A 76 10.08 -15.77 -12.12
N SER A 77 10.32 -15.09 -10.99
CA SER A 77 11.48 -15.36 -10.12
C SER A 77 11.24 -16.59 -9.26
N GLU A 78 12.18 -17.51 -9.26
CA GLU A 78 12.16 -18.66 -8.35
C GLU A 78 12.27 -18.20 -6.90
N GLY A 79 11.53 -18.86 -6.00
CA GLY A 79 11.53 -18.57 -4.55
C GLY A 79 10.75 -17.32 -4.15
N ILE A 80 10.06 -16.64 -5.09
CA ILE A 80 9.12 -15.55 -4.82
C ILE A 80 7.71 -15.98 -5.23
N THR A 81 6.78 -15.91 -4.29
CA THR A 81 5.34 -16.02 -4.59
C THR A 81 4.84 -14.66 -5.07
N TYR A 82 4.59 -14.55 -6.38
CA TYR A 82 4.05 -13.34 -6.98
C TYR A 82 2.53 -13.45 -7.13
N LEU A 83 1.79 -12.53 -6.51
CA LEU A 83 0.34 -12.45 -6.55
C LEU A 83 -0.08 -11.11 -7.16
N ASN A 84 -0.70 -11.13 -8.34
CA ASN A 84 -1.37 -9.96 -8.87
C ASN A 84 -2.82 -9.93 -8.37
N LEU A 85 -3.13 -8.99 -7.49
CA LEU A 85 -4.42 -8.80 -6.85
C LEU A 85 -4.87 -7.34 -7.05
N PRO A 86 -5.36 -6.97 -8.23
CA PRO A 86 -5.74 -5.59 -8.52
C PRO A 86 -6.93 -5.15 -7.65
N LEU A 87 -6.92 -3.91 -7.15
CA LEU A 87 -8.04 -3.37 -6.39
C LEU A 87 -9.26 -3.04 -7.26
N PHE A 88 -9.06 -2.86 -8.55
CA PHE A 88 -10.11 -2.69 -9.57
C PHE A 88 -9.55 -3.11 -10.93
N ASP A 89 -10.43 -3.48 -11.83
CA ASP A 89 -10.11 -3.79 -13.21
C ASP A 89 -10.11 -2.51 -14.09
N ASP A 90 -9.87 -2.67 -15.37
CA ASP A 90 -9.86 -1.54 -16.31
C ASP A 90 -11.26 -0.94 -16.52
N ILE A 91 -12.32 -1.71 -16.31
CA ILE A 91 -13.72 -1.25 -16.41
C ILE A 91 -14.10 -0.42 -15.18
N GLY A 92 -13.72 -0.88 -13.99
CA GLY A 92 -13.97 -0.16 -12.72
C GLY A 92 -13.14 1.11 -12.58
N ALA A 93 -12.06 1.26 -13.34
CA ALA A 93 -11.16 2.40 -13.27
C ALA A 93 -11.86 3.73 -13.52
N GLU A 94 -12.76 3.82 -14.51
CA GLU A 94 -13.47 5.05 -14.83
C GLU A 94 -14.33 5.56 -13.67
N THR A 95 -14.95 4.65 -12.91
CA THR A 95 -15.79 5.00 -11.75
C THR A 95 -14.94 5.39 -10.56
N VAL A 96 -13.87 4.66 -10.30
CA VAL A 96 -12.98 4.90 -9.16
C VAL A 96 -12.12 6.15 -9.39
N ASP A 97 -11.63 6.34 -10.60
CA ASP A 97 -10.82 7.49 -11.02
C ASP A 97 -11.67 8.69 -11.49
N ALA A 98 -13.01 8.63 -11.34
CA ALA A 98 -13.89 9.74 -11.66
C ALA A 98 -13.39 11.04 -11.00
N PRO A 99 -13.63 12.21 -11.61
CA PRO A 99 -13.14 13.49 -11.07
C PRO A 99 -13.45 13.62 -9.58
N ALA A 100 -12.41 13.76 -8.77
CA ALA A 100 -12.47 14.01 -7.35
C ALA A 100 -11.75 15.32 -7.02
N GLN A 101 -12.24 16.04 -6.02
CA GLN A 101 -11.62 17.29 -5.58
C GLN A 101 -10.48 17.00 -4.60
N THR A 102 -10.60 15.93 -3.81
CA THR A 102 -9.64 15.56 -2.78
C THR A 102 -9.22 14.10 -2.90
N LEU A 103 -8.04 13.76 -2.36
CA LEU A 103 -7.57 12.38 -2.26
C LEU A 103 -8.45 11.54 -1.32
N ALA A 104 -9.00 12.15 -0.27
CA ALA A 104 -9.91 11.46 0.64
C ALA A 104 -11.17 10.95 -0.09
N GLU A 105 -11.75 11.76 -1.00
CA GLU A 105 -12.88 11.31 -1.84
C GLU A 105 -12.52 10.09 -2.69
N VAL A 106 -11.31 10.07 -3.28
CA VAL A 106 -10.83 8.91 -4.04
C VAL A 106 -10.74 7.68 -3.14
N TYR A 107 -10.16 7.80 -1.95
CA TYR A 107 -9.97 6.66 -1.04
C TYR A 107 -11.28 6.16 -0.46
N ILE A 108 -12.24 7.05 -0.18
CA ILE A 108 -13.59 6.66 0.24
C ILE A 108 -14.27 5.84 -0.86
N ARG A 109 -14.11 6.20 -2.14
CA ARG A 109 -14.60 5.38 -3.25
C ARG A 109 -13.96 3.99 -3.28
N TYR A 110 -12.65 3.87 -3.06
CA TYR A 110 -11.99 2.56 -2.95
C TYR A 110 -12.62 1.73 -1.81
N ILE A 111 -12.83 2.33 -0.64
CA ILE A 111 -13.47 1.69 0.52
C ILE A 111 -14.88 1.17 0.18
N GLU A 112 -15.63 1.89 -0.63
CA GLU A 112 -17.01 1.55 -0.96
C GLU A 112 -17.12 0.56 -2.13
N LEU A 113 -16.35 0.78 -3.18
CA LEU A 113 -16.52 0.10 -4.45
C LEU A 113 -15.60 -1.12 -4.63
N CYS A 114 -14.50 -1.19 -3.89
CA CYS A 114 -13.50 -2.25 -4.05
C CYS A 114 -13.49 -3.26 -2.88
N GLN A 115 -14.62 -3.43 -2.19
CA GLN A 115 -14.71 -4.31 -1.00
C GLN A 115 -14.27 -5.76 -1.28
N PRO A 116 -14.73 -6.43 -2.36
CA PRO A 116 -14.30 -7.79 -2.66
C PRO A 116 -12.78 -7.90 -2.89
N GLN A 117 -12.21 -6.93 -3.59
CA GLN A 117 -10.79 -6.89 -3.88
C GLN A 117 -9.96 -6.60 -2.62
N LEU A 118 -10.40 -5.65 -1.78
CA LEU A 118 -9.78 -5.39 -0.47
C LEU A 118 -9.84 -6.63 0.42
N SER A 119 -10.97 -7.35 0.45
CA SER A 119 -11.11 -8.63 1.14
C SER A 119 -10.05 -9.64 0.67
N THR A 120 -9.89 -9.80 -0.64
CA THR A 120 -8.92 -10.72 -1.24
C THR A 120 -7.49 -10.35 -0.85
N VAL A 121 -7.12 -9.07 -0.98
CA VAL A 121 -5.77 -8.58 -0.65
C VAL A 121 -5.45 -8.75 0.83
N LEU A 122 -6.36 -8.32 1.72
CA LEU A 122 -6.14 -8.43 3.18
C LEU A 122 -6.10 -9.90 3.63
N SER A 123 -6.90 -10.77 3.01
CA SER A 123 -6.83 -12.22 3.25
C SER A 123 -5.49 -12.78 2.83
N ALA A 124 -4.98 -12.40 1.65
CA ALA A 124 -3.67 -12.84 1.19
C ALA A 124 -2.55 -12.38 2.14
N ILE A 125 -2.60 -11.14 2.66
CA ILE A 125 -1.64 -10.66 3.65
C ILE A 125 -1.72 -11.51 4.95
N ALA A 126 -2.92 -11.88 5.40
CA ALA A 126 -3.11 -12.68 6.60
C ALA A 126 -2.59 -14.12 6.47
N GLU A 127 -2.55 -14.67 5.26
CA GLU A 127 -2.06 -16.04 4.99
C GLU A 127 -0.53 -16.12 4.85
N VAL A 128 0.18 -15.00 4.66
CA VAL A 128 1.65 -15.02 4.58
C VAL A 128 2.23 -15.20 5.97
N SER A 129 2.91 -16.33 6.19
CA SER A 129 3.58 -16.66 7.45
C SER A 129 5.11 -16.61 7.31
N ASP A 130 5.79 -16.26 8.39
CA ASP A 130 7.24 -16.40 8.64
C ASP A 130 8.23 -15.78 7.64
N ALA A 131 7.76 -15.09 6.60
CA ALA A 131 8.63 -14.45 5.63
C ALA A 131 8.18 -13.02 5.32
N PRO A 132 9.12 -12.13 4.96
CA PRO A 132 8.79 -10.79 4.49
C PRO A 132 7.90 -10.81 3.25
N LEU A 133 6.90 -9.95 3.25
CA LEU A 133 6.06 -9.67 2.09
C LEU A 133 6.17 -8.20 1.68
N LEU A 134 5.97 -7.94 0.39
CA LEU A 134 5.97 -6.61 -0.17
C LEU A 134 4.64 -6.34 -0.88
N VAL A 135 3.98 -5.24 -0.51
CA VAL A 135 2.75 -4.76 -1.17
C VAL A 135 3.08 -3.54 -2.01
N HIS A 136 2.70 -3.53 -3.27
CA HIS A 136 2.95 -2.39 -4.14
C HIS A 136 1.83 -2.13 -5.15
N CYS A 137 1.86 -0.93 -5.73
CA CYS A 137 1.08 -0.56 -6.90
C CYS A 137 1.98 0.19 -7.91
N ALA A 138 1.48 1.19 -8.64
CA ALA A 138 2.30 1.98 -9.57
C ALA A 138 3.36 2.83 -8.84
N VAL A 139 2.94 3.68 -7.91
CA VAL A 139 3.85 4.56 -7.15
C VAL A 139 3.92 4.22 -5.66
N GLY A 140 3.16 3.22 -5.19
CA GLY A 140 3.16 2.81 -3.79
C GLY A 140 2.50 3.80 -2.82
N LYS A 141 1.70 4.74 -3.33
CA LYS A 141 1.08 5.80 -2.53
C LYS A 141 -0.39 5.48 -2.22
N ASP A 142 -1.26 5.48 -3.22
CA ASP A 142 -2.71 5.46 -3.04
C ASP A 142 -3.26 4.06 -2.71
N ARG A 143 -3.29 3.15 -3.67
CA ARG A 143 -3.76 1.75 -3.48
C ARG A 143 -2.98 1.05 -2.37
N THR A 144 -1.65 1.14 -2.44
CA THR A 144 -0.75 0.58 -1.41
C THR A 144 -0.99 1.25 -0.06
N GLY A 145 -1.11 2.58 -0.03
CA GLY A 145 -1.37 3.35 1.19
C GLY A 145 -2.65 2.90 1.90
N LEU A 146 -3.72 2.69 1.13
CA LEU A 146 -4.99 2.22 1.66
C LEU A 146 -4.92 0.79 2.23
N VAL A 147 -4.30 -0.14 1.50
CA VAL A 147 -4.09 -1.53 1.98
C VAL A 147 -3.24 -1.56 3.25
N ILE A 148 -2.15 -0.80 3.28
CA ILE A 148 -1.29 -0.68 4.48
C ILE A 148 -2.06 -0.04 5.63
N ALA A 149 -2.85 1.00 5.39
CA ALA A 149 -3.66 1.64 6.43
C ALA A 149 -4.67 0.67 7.07
N LEU A 150 -5.37 -0.12 6.25
CA LEU A 150 -6.30 -1.14 6.75
C LEU A 150 -5.57 -2.27 7.51
N THR A 151 -4.41 -2.71 7.01
CA THR A 151 -3.57 -3.71 7.69
C THR A 151 -3.09 -3.20 9.05
N LEU A 152 -2.53 -1.98 9.11
CA LEU A 152 -2.08 -1.38 10.38
C LEU A 152 -3.24 -1.14 11.35
N SER A 153 -4.41 -0.77 10.85
CA SER A 153 -5.62 -0.64 11.67
C SER A 153 -6.05 -1.99 12.27
N ALA A 154 -5.97 -3.09 11.49
CA ALA A 154 -6.24 -4.45 11.98
C ALA A 154 -5.27 -4.88 13.09
N LEU A 155 -4.02 -4.39 13.03
CA LEU A 155 -3.01 -4.62 14.05
C LEU A 155 -3.19 -3.75 15.31
N GLY A 156 -4.06 -2.73 15.27
CA GLY A 156 -4.28 -1.81 16.39
C GLY A 156 -3.33 -0.61 16.42
N VAL A 157 -2.69 -0.26 15.30
CA VAL A 157 -1.90 0.97 15.20
C VAL A 157 -2.82 2.19 15.18
N ALA A 158 -2.45 3.24 15.90
CA ALA A 158 -3.27 4.44 16.05
C ALA A 158 -3.42 5.20 14.71
N PRO A 159 -4.59 5.79 14.40
CA PRO A 159 -4.87 6.46 13.11
C PRO A 159 -3.87 7.55 12.73
N HIS A 160 -3.38 8.33 13.68
CA HIS A 160 -2.41 9.38 13.41
C HIS A 160 -1.05 8.84 12.95
N ILE A 161 -0.62 7.69 13.48
CA ILE A 161 0.62 7.00 13.06
C ILE A 161 0.46 6.45 11.63
N ILE A 162 -0.71 5.89 11.32
CA ILE A 162 -1.04 5.42 9.97
C ILE A 162 -1.01 6.57 8.96
N ALA A 163 -1.57 7.72 9.33
CA ALA A 163 -1.55 8.92 8.50
C ALA A 163 -0.13 9.48 8.31
N ASP A 164 0.72 9.40 9.34
CA ASP A 164 2.13 9.79 9.24
C ASP A 164 2.92 8.86 8.29
N ASP A 165 2.72 7.52 8.38
CA ASP A 165 3.33 6.61 7.40
C ASP A 165 2.88 6.93 5.96
N TYR A 166 1.59 7.15 5.75
CA TYR A 166 1.08 7.52 4.42
C TYR A 166 1.74 8.81 3.91
N ALA A 167 1.89 9.82 4.77
CA ALA A 167 2.43 11.12 4.41
C ALA A 167 3.90 11.06 3.94
N LEU A 168 4.69 10.10 4.42
CA LEU A 168 6.06 9.88 3.95
C LEU A 168 6.16 9.63 2.44
N SER A 169 5.08 9.17 1.81
CA SER A 169 5.09 8.82 0.38
C SER A 169 5.44 9.99 -0.52
N TYR A 170 5.04 11.23 -0.20
CA TYR A 170 5.37 12.39 -1.01
C TYR A 170 6.88 12.65 -1.07
N ALA A 171 7.56 12.61 0.08
CA ALA A 171 9.01 12.79 0.14
C ALA A 171 9.76 11.68 -0.60
N HIS A 172 9.34 10.42 -0.43
CA HIS A 172 9.95 9.28 -1.14
C HIS A 172 9.71 9.28 -2.66
N LEU A 173 8.69 9.97 -3.14
CA LEU A 173 8.34 10.07 -4.55
C LEU A 173 8.80 11.38 -5.19
N ALA A 174 9.34 12.32 -4.42
CA ALA A 174 9.78 13.61 -4.94
C ALA A 174 10.73 13.48 -6.14
N PRO A 175 11.76 12.61 -6.14
CA PRO A 175 12.64 12.47 -7.30
C PRO A 175 11.91 12.01 -8.57
N LEU A 176 10.90 11.13 -8.44
CA LEU A 176 10.09 10.67 -9.56
C LEU A 176 9.22 11.81 -10.11
N PHE A 177 8.52 12.52 -9.23
CA PHE A 177 7.62 13.59 -9.62
C PHE A 177 8.36 14.81 -10.17
N ASP A 178 9.55 15.12 -9.65
CA ASP A 178 10.40 16.20 -10.17
C ASP A 178 10.87 15.89 -11.60
N ALA A 179 11.16 14.64 -11.91
CA ALA A 179 11.50 14.19 -13.26
C ALA A 179 10.30 14.23 -14.22
N GLU A 180 9.09 13.94 -13.75
CA GLU A 180 7.87 13.94 -14.56
C GLU A 180 7.28 15.35 -14.79
N ARG A 181 7.45 16.25 -13.80
CA ARG A 181 6.82 17.60 -13.79
C ARG A 181 7.04 18.43 -15.06
N PRO A 182 8.24 18.46 -15.68
CA PRO A 182 8.46 19.23 -16.91
C PRO A 182 7.62 18.75 -18.10
N SER A 183 7.24 17.46 -18.12
CA SER A 183 6.45 16.85 -19.21
C SER A 183 4.94 17.05 -19.05
N ILE A 184 4.49 17.57 -17.90
CA ILE A 184 3.06 17.76 -17.63
C ILE A 184 2.53 18.98 -18.37
N PRO A 185 1.50 18.81 -19.24
CA PRO A 185 0.88 19.91 -19.95
C PRO A 185 0.32 20.97 -18.99
N PRO A 186 0.38 22.27 -19.36
CA PRO A 186 -0.05 23.36 -18.47
C PRO A 186 -1.45 23.19 -17.89
N GLU A 187 -2.40 22.72 -18.68
CA GLU A 187 -3.80 22.51 -18.29
C GLU A 187 -3.99 21.38 -17.27
N ARG A 188 -2.99 20.50 -17.10
CA ARG A 188 -3.00 19.39 -16.15
C ARG A 188 -2.16 19.62 -14.90
N ARG A 189 -1.37 20.70 -14.86
CA ARG A 189 -0.40 20.96 -13.78
C ARG A 189 -1.06 21.05 -12.41
N ASP A 190 -2.14 21.82 -12.28
CA ASP A 190 -2.82 22.00 -11.00
C ASP A 190 -3.39 20.67 -10.47
N ARG A 191 -3.93 19.84 -11.36
CA ARG A 191 -4.39 18.49 -10.98
C ARG A 191 -3.21 17.61 -10.60
N PHE A 192 -2.13 17.61 -11.37
CA PHE A 192 -0.92 16.85 -11.08
C PHE A 192 -0.37 17.22 -9.69
N GLU A 193 -0.16 18.52 -9.41
CA GLU A 193 0.37 18.99 -8.12
C GLU A 193 -0.52 18.61 -6.93
N ARG A 194 -1.84 18.57 -7.10
CA ARG A 194 -2.74 18.05 -6.05
C ARG A 194 -2.61 16.54 -5.87
N MET A 195 -2.55 15.79 -6.96
CA MET A 195 -2.59 14.32 -6.94
C MET A 195 -1.27 13.68 -6.52
N ILE A 196 -0.13 14.34 -6.71
CA ILE A 196 1.17 13.81 -6.27
C ILE A 196 1.38 13.89 -4.76
N ARG A 197 0.66 14.76 -4.07
CA ARG A 197 0.78 14.93 -2.62
C ARG A 197 0.26 13.72 -1.86
N SER A 198 0.70 13.58 -0.61
CA SER A 198 0.18 12.61 0.34
C SER A 198 -0.09 13.30 1.69
N PRO A 199 -1.05 14.26 1.75
CA PRO A 199 -1.33 14.94 3.00
C PRO A 199 -1.91 13.95 4.01
N ARG A 200 -1.41 13.97 5.25
CA ARG A 200 -1.88 13.11 6.34
C ARG A 200 -3.39 13.18 6.53
N GLU A 201 -3.95 14.37 6.35
CA GLU A 201 -5.38 14.67 6.48
C GLU A 201 -6.24 13.82 5.54
N ALA A 202 -5.73 13.46 4.35
CA ALA A 202 -6.46 12.60 3.42
C ALA A 202 -6.67 11.19 4.01
N MET A 203 -5.65 10.62 4.66
CA MET A 203 -5.76 9.31 5.31
C MET A 203 -6.59 9.40 6.60
N GLU A 204 -6.42 10.45 7.39
CA GLU A 204 -7.23 10.69 8.60
C GLU A 204 -8.73 10.78 8.26
N GLN A 205 -9.09 11.57 7.23
CA GLN A 205 -10.47 11.69 6.74
C GLN A 205 -11.02 10.36 6.22
N THR A 206 -10.19 9.58 5.54
CA THR A 206 -10.58 8.25 5.06
C THR A 206 -10.91 7.31 6.22
N LEU A 207 -10.04 7.21 7.22
CA LEU A 207 -10.27 6.38 8.40
C LEU A 207 -11.46 6.89 9.23
N ALA A 208 -11.62 8.21 9.36
CA ALA A 208 -12.79 8.80 10.01
C ALA A 208 -14.10 8.48 9.28
N SER A 209 -14.10 8.51 7.95
CA SER A 209 -15.25 8.13 7.13
C SER A 209 -15.64 6.65 7.33
N ILE A 210 -14.65 5.74 7.44
CA ILE A 210 -14.92 4.33 7.78
C ILE A 210 -15.61 4.25 9.16
N ASN A 211 -15.06 4.93 10.17
CA ASN A 211 -15.67 4.94 11.50
C ASN A 211 -17.09 5.50 11.50
N GLN A 212 -17.34 6.56 10.75
CA GLN A 212 -18.69 7.16 10.64
C GLN A 212 -19.70 6.22 9.98
N ARG A 213 -19.29 5.47 8.94
CA ARG A 213 -20.19 4.64 8.13
C ARG A 213 -20.42 3.24 8.71
N TYR A 214 -19.36 2.66 9.28
CA TYR A 214 -19.36 1.27 9.75
C TYR A 214 -19.24 1.16 11.28
N GLY A 215 -19.18 2.30 12.00
CA GLY A 215 -19.00 2.37 13.44
C GLY A 215 -17.54 2.21 13.89
N SER A 216 -16.74 1.42 13.19
CA SER A 216 -15.30 1.27 13.44
C SER A 216 -14.60 0.66 12.23
N VAL A 217 -13.26 0.80 12.15
CA VAL A 217 -12.48 0.08 11.15
C VAL A 217 -12.57 -1.43 11.37
N ALA A 218 -12.67 -1.90 12.62
CA ALA A 218 -12.84 -3.32 12.92
C ALA A 218 -14.16 -3.87 12.32
N ASN A 219 -15.27 -3.17 12.47
CA ASN A 219 -16.53 -3.53 11.85
C ASN A 219 -16.45 -3.54 10.33
N TYR A 220 -15.77 -2.55 9.75
CA TYR A 220 -15.54 -2.54 8.30
C TYR A 220 -14.74 -3.77 7.84
N LEU A 221 -13.66 -4.11 8.54
CA LEU A 221 -12.87 -5.31 8.25
C LEU A 221 -13.71 -6.59 8.35
N GLU A 222 -14.63 -6.66 9.32
CA GLU A 222 -15.56 -7.77 9.45
C GLU A 222 -16.50 -7.86 8.24
N THR A 223 -17.01 -6.74 7.71
CA THR A 223 -17.82 -6.74 6.47
C THR A 223 -17.03 -7.23 5.26
N LEU A 224 -15.70 -7.06 5.26
CA LEU A 224 -14.80 -7.64 4.26
C LEU A 224 -14.49 -9.13 4.48
N GLY A 225 -15.05 -9.76 5.52
CA GLY A 225 -14.71 -11.14 5.90
C GLY A 225 -13.31 -11.28 6.53
N ILE A 226 -12.74 -10.16 7.02
CA ILE A 226 -11.52 -10.14 7.83
C ILE A 226 -11.94 -10.14 9.31
N GLY A 227 -12.53 -11.24 9.75
CA GLY A 227 -12.97 -11.42 11.13
C GLY A 227 -11.84 -11.84 12.08
N ALA A 228 -12.19 -12.17 13.32
CA ALA A 228 -11.26 -12.42 14.43
C ALA A 228 -10.10 -13.37 14.06
N THR A 229 -10.39 -14.50 13.43
CA THR A 229 -9.36 -15.49 13.05
C THR A 229 -8.30 -14.92 12.10
N LYS A 230 -8.69 -14.12 11.10
CA LYS A 230 -7.74 -13.49 10.18
C LYS A 230 -6.96 -12.37 10.86
N ILE A 231 -7.61 -11.61 11.74
CA ILE A 231 -6.94 -10.57 12.55
C ILE A 231 -5.91 -11.22 13.48
N GLU A 232 -6.24 -12.33 14.13
CA GLU A 232 -5.28 -13.07 14.96
C GLU A 232 -4.07 -13.57 14.16
N ARG A 233 -4.28 -14.09 12.94
CA ARG A 233 -3.17 -14.46 12.04
C ARG A 233 -2.32 -13.26 11.63
N LEU A 234 -2.92 -12.14 11.25
CA LEU A 234 -2.20 -10.90 10.96
C LEU A 234 -1.33 -10.48 12.15
N ARG A 235 -1.90 -10.51 13.35
CA ARG A 235 -1.19 -10.15 14.59
C ARG A 235 -0.05 -11.13 14.88
N ALA A 236 -0.29 -12.44 14.80
CA ALA A 236 0.74 -13.47 15.02
C ALA A 236 1.92 -13.32 14.03
N ASN A 237 1.63 -12.96 12.76
CA ASN A 237 2.65 -12.84 11.72
C ASN A 237 3.40 -11.50 11.76
N LEU A 238 2.74 -10.41 12.16
CA LEU A 238 3.22 -9.03 11.98
C LEU A 238 3.50 -8.28 13.29
N LEU A 239 3.20 -8.82 14.48
CA LEU A 239 3.47 -8.17 15.77
C LEU A 239 4.53 -8.89 16.61
N GLU A 240 5.21 -8.10 17.44
CA GLU A 240 6.16 -8.52 18.48
C GLU A 240 5.96 -7.74 19.77
#